data_419ebac947c33a529edebb7c034faa19
#
_entry.id   419ebac947c33a529edebb7c034faa19
#
_cell.length_a   1.000
_cell.length_b   1.000
_cell.length_c   1.000
_cell.angle_alpha   90.00
_cell.angle_beta   90.00
_cell.angle_gamma   90.00
#
_symmetry.space_group_name_H-M   'P 1'
#
loop_
_entity.id
_entity.type
_entity.pdbx_description
1 polymer ?
#
loop_
_entity_poly.entity_id
_entity_poly.type
_entity_poly.pdbx_seq_one_letter_code
_entity_poly.pdbx_strand_id
1 'polypeptide(L)'
;MEPVRFSPLAQQVIPLLGLLCWSAVYGLMVWRGIKDRSFGMPLTALCVNVVWETVFTFSEGTPPVFRAANGLWLVLDLAVLGTLLKFGREDYAEPLVREFFHPLIVFVLLLAAVAVVSFRAAFQDIFGGISATLTTLLLSAQLPAMLVRRNRVTGQSLYIGIFVLLGDLAGWAMNHIAHAVSQPNIPILWVNAANVCIIACNVLYLALYWRICRRDGVNPWRRL
;
A
#
# COMPACT_ATOMS: atom_id res chain seq x y z
N MET A 1 -25.02 11.87 -10.76
CA MET A 1 -25.07 11.41 -9.35
C MET A 1 -24.76 12.61 -8.48
N GLU A 2 -25.61 12.92 -7.50
CA GLU A 2 -25.27 13.98 -6.54
C GLU A 2 -24.03 13.55 -5.74
N PRO A 3 -23.09 14.50 -5.46
CA PRO A 3 -21.92 14.19 -4.66
C PRO A 3 -22.33 13.79 -3.24
N VAL A 4 -21.72 12.74 -2.74
CA VAL A 4 -21.93 12.28 -1.35
C VAL A 4 -21.49 13.39 -0.41
N ARG A 5 -22.39 13.90 0.41
CA ARG A 5 -22.09 14.96 1.39
C ARG A 5 -21.61 14.33 2.69
N PHE A 6 -20.37 14.61 3.06
CA PHE A 6 -19.81 14.21 4.35
C PHE A 6 -19.97 15.33 5.38
N SER A 7 -20.27 14.95 6.63
CA SER A 7 -20.29 15.92 7.74
C SER A 7 -18.88 16.49 7.99
N PRO A 8 -18.76 17.70 8.56
CA PRO A 8 -17.44 18.28 8.92
C PRO A 8 -16.59 17.34 9.80
N LEU A 9 -17.23 16.63 10.72
CA LEU A 9 -16.56 15.64 11.56
C LEU A 9 -15.99 14.47 10.73
N ALA A 10 -16.77 13.93 9.78
CA ALA A 10 -16.32 12.84 8.92
C ALA A 10 -15.13 13.26 8.06
N GLN A 11 -15.10 14.51 7.56
CA GLN A 11 -13.99 15.05 6.77
C GLN A 11 -12.66 15.14 7.57
N GLN A 12 -12.72 15.16 8.89
CA GLN A 12 -11.54 15.17 9.77
C GLN A 12 -11.18 13.75 10.23
N VAL A 13 -12.15 12.95 10.62
CA VAL A 13 -11.94 11.62 11.21
C VAL A 13 -11.47 10.60 10.16
N ILE A 14 -12.04 10.63 8.95
CA ILE A 14 -11.70 9.65 7.90
C ILE A 14 -10.22 9.73 7.49
N PRO A 15 -9.63 10.91 7.22
CA PRO A 15 -8.20 11.01 6.94
C PRO A 15 -7.31 10.53 8.09
N LEU A 16 -7.70 10.82 9.34
CA LEU A 16 -6.97 10.36 10.51
C LEU A 16 -7.03 8.84 10.66
N LEU A 17 -8.17 8.22 10.41
CA LEU A 17 -8.29 6.75 10.39
C LEU A 17 -7.41 6.13 9.32
N GLY A 18 -7.40 6.71 8.11
CA GLY A 18 -6.51 6.27 7.03
C GLY A 18 -5.03 6.36 7.42
N LEU A 19 -4.62 7.50 8.00
CA LEU A 19 -3.26 7.70 8.50
C LEU A 19 -2.88 6.63 9.53
N LEU A 20 -3.71 6.40 10.53
CA LEU A 20 -3.45 5.42 11.59
C LEU A 20 -3.40 3.99 11.05
N CYS A 21 -4.35 3.61 10.20
CA CYS A 21 -4.39 2.27 9.61
C CYS A 21 -3.15 1.98 8.77
N TRP A 22 -2.77 2.87 7.86
CA TRP A 22 -1.59 2.68 7.01
C TRP A 22 -0.29 2.73 7.80
N SER A 23 -0.17 3.59 8.81
CA SER A 23 0.99 3.59 9.71
C SER A 23 1.11 2.27 10.47
N ALA A 24 -0.02 1.70 10.93
CA ALA A 24 -0.04 0.38 11.56
C ALA A 24 0.38 -0.73 10.59
N VAL A 25 -0.09 -0.68 9.31
CA VAL A 25 0.30 -1.64 8.27
C VAL A 25 1.82 -1.66 8.10
N TYR A 26 2.44 -0.52 7.86
CA TYR A 26 3.89 -0.45 7.65
C TYR A 26 4.67 -0.86 8.91
N GLY A 27 4.26 -0.39 10.08
CA GLY A 27 4.89 -0.79 11.36
C GLY A 27 4.83 -2.31 11.58
N LEU A 28 3.68 -2.93 11.29
CA LEU A 28 3.51 -4.38 11.37
C LEU A 28 4.31 -5.13 10.29
N MET A 29 4.43 -4.60 9.08
CA MET A 29 5.25 -5.18 8.01
C MET A 29 6.74 -5.17 8.38
N VAL A 30 7.24 -4.07 8.98
CA VAL A 30 8.61 -4.00 9.52
C VAL A 30 8.80 -5.01 10.64
N TRP A 31 7.90 -5.01 11.62
CA TRP A 31 7.96 -5.93 12.76
C TRP A 31 7.98 -7.40 12.32
N ARG A 32 7.03 -7.78 11.47
CA ARG A 32 6.94 -9.15 10.94
C ARG A 32 8.13 -9.48 10.05
N GLY A 33 8.59 -8.53 9.24
CA GLY A 33 9.76 -8.68 8.40
C GLY A 33 11.00 -9.05 9.21
N ILE A 34 11.26 -8.34 10.29
CA ILE A 34 12.39 -8.60 11.20
C ILE A 34 12.19 -9.94 11.93
N LYS A 35 11.03 -10.15 12.53
CA LYS A 35 10.73 -11.33 13.36
C LYS A 35 10.78 -12.64 12.57
N ASP A 36 10.30 -12.61 11.33
CA ASP A 36 10.25 -13.78 10.45
C ASP A 36 11.49 -13.89 9.53
N ARG A 37 12.42 -12.93 9.58
CA ARG A 37 13.55 -12.80 8.65
C ARG A 37 13.08 -12.84 7.19
N SER A 38 12.09 -12.02 6.87
CA SER A 38 11.42 -11.94 5.59
C SER A 38 11.02 -10.48 5.29
N PHE A 39 10.13 -10.24 4.33
CA PHE A 39 9.59 -8.90 4.04
C PHE A 39 8.06 -8.95 3.89
N GLY A 40 7.41 -7.84 4.28
CA GLY A 40 5.95 -7.79 4.36
C GLY A 40 5.26 -7.30 3.08
N MET A 41 5.94 -6.52 2.24
CA MET A 41 5.36 -5.90 1.05
C MET A 41 5.98 -6.44 -0.23
N PRO A 42 5.19 -6.79 -1.27
CA PRO A 42 5.71 -7.22 -2.56
C PRO A 42 6.67 -6.20 -3.17
N LEU A 43 7.77 -6.66 -3.79
CA LEU A 43 8.87 -5.83 -4.27
C LEU A 43 8.40 -4.67 -5.16
N THR A 44 7.59 -4.96 -6.17
CA THR A 44 7.13 -3.92 -7.11
C THR A 44 6.24 -2.89 -6.43
N ALA A 45 5.29 -3.34 -5.59
CA ALA A 45 4.41 -2.44 -4.85
C ALA A 45 5.22 -1.54 -3.90
N LEU A 46 6.19 -2.09 -3.19
CA LEU A 46 7.07 -1.34 -2.30
C LEU A 46 7.89 -0.28 -3.04
N CYS A 47 8.50 -0.64 -4.17
CA CYS A 47 9.27 0.32 -4.97
C CYS A 47 8.39 1.46 -5.49
N VAL A 48 7.19 1.16 -5.96
CA VAL A 48 6.24 2.19 -6.42
C VAL A 48 5.80 3.07 -5.25
N ASN A 49 5.53 2.50 -4.09
CA ASN A 49 5.13 3.23 -2.88
C ASN A 49 6.24 4.19 -2.41
N VAL A 50 7.48 3.69 -2.24
CA VAL A 50 8.63 4.53 -1.85
C VAL A 50 8.79 5.73 -2.78
N VAL A 51 8.68 5.51 -4.08
CA VAL A 51 8.78 6.60 -5.07
C VAL A 51 7.58 7.53 -4.95
N TRP A 52 6.37 6.99 -4.84
CA TRP A 52 5.15 7.79 -4.72
C TRP A 52 5.21 8.70 -3.49
N GLU A 53 5.56 8.16 -2.34
CA GLU A 53 5.68 8.93 -1.10
C GLU A 53 6.83 9.96 -1.15
N THR A 54 7.94 9.62 -1.80
CA THR A 54 9.03 10.59 -2.06
C THR A 54 8.51 11.76 -2.89
N VAL A 55 7.85 11.48 -4.01
CA VAL A 55 7.32 12.54 -4.89
C VAL A 55 6.34 13.43 -4.14
N PHE A 56 5.36 12.87 -3.43
CA PHE A 56 4.32 13.65 -2.77
C PHE A 56 4.75 14.28 -1.44
N THR A 57 5.83 13.81 -0.82
CA THR A 57 6.47 14.50 0.33
C THR A 57 7.17 15.77 -0.11
N PHE A 58 7.87 15.76 -1.24
CA PHE A 58 8.72 16.87 -1.67
C PHE A 58 8.11 17.72 -2.78
N SER A 59 6.96 17.37 -3.33
CA SER A 59 6.31 18.15 -4.38
C SER A 59 5.71 19.45 -3.86
N GLU A 60 5.85 20.49 -4.67
CA GLU A 60 5.12 21.74 -4.47
C GLU A 60 3.61 21.53 -4.65
N GLY A 61 2.81 22.31 -3.91
CA GLY A 61 1.34 22.24 -3.94
C GLY A 61 0.73 21.19 -3.01
N THR A 62 1.49 20.23 -2.46
CA THR A 62 1.00 19.29 -1.46
C THR A 62 0.76 20.03 -0.12
N PRO A 63 -0.45 19.98 0.47
CA PRO A 63 -0.73 20.62 1.75
C PRO A 63 0.20 20.09 2.86
N PRO A 64 0.60 20.94 3.84
CA PRO A 64 1.57 20.57 4.87
C PRO A 64 1.21 19.31 5.66
N VAL A 65 -0.09 19.10 5.96
CA VAL A 65 -0.57 17.91 6.68
C VAL A 65 -0.36 16.63 5.86
N PHE A 66 -0.69 16.66 4.56
CA PHE A 66 -0.45 15.52 3.66
C PHE A 66 1.05 15.28 3.45
N ARG A 67 1.84 16.34 3.35
CA ARG A 67 3.30 16.24 3.26
C ARG A 67 3.90 15.58 4.49
N ALA A 68 3.43 15.94 5.69
CA ALA A 68 3.87 15.32 6.93
C ALA A 68 3.47 13.82 7.01
N ALA A 69 2.25 13.49 6.60
CA ALA A 69 1.78 12.10 6.55
C ALA A 69 2.60 11.26 5.57
N ASN A 70 2.80 11.75 4.34
CA ASN A 70 3.63 11.08 3.33
C ASN A 70 5.08 10.93 3.79
N GLY A 71 5.64 11.95 4.47
CA GLY A 71 6.99 11.88 5.05
C GLY A 71 7.12 10.79 6.12
N LEU A 72 6.10 10.63 6.98
CA LEU A 72 6.05 9.55 7.96
C LEU A 72 6.00 8.19 7.26
N TRP A 73 5.12 8.03 6.25
CA TRP A 73 5.00 6.78 5.50
C TRP A 73 6.26 6.47 4.71
N LEU A 74 6.92 7.47 4.12
CA LEU A 74 8.21 7.30 3.45
C LEU A 74 9.27 6.71 4.39
N VAL A 75 9.36 7.21 5.63
CA VAL A 75 10.30 6.66 6.63
C VAL A 75 9.97 5.20 6.95
N LEU A 76 8.69 4.88 7.10
CA LEU A 76 8.25 3.51 7.37
C LEU A 76 8.48 2.59 6.16
N ASP A 77 8.23 3.05 4.94
CA ASP A 77 8.48 2.30 3.71
C ASP A 77 9.98 2.06 3.49
N LEU A 78 10.83 3.02 3.81
CA LEU A 78 12.29 2.79 3.80
C LEU A 78 12.69 1.71 4.80
N ALA A 79 12.02 1.61 5.96
CA ALA A 79 12.25 0.52 6.90
C ALA A 79 11.75 -0.83 6.34
N VAL A 80 10.59 -0.87 5.65
CA VAL A 80 10.11 -2.06 4.93
C VAL A 80 11.08 -2.45 3.82
N LEU A 81 11.59 -1.47 3.05
CA LEU A 81 12.61 -1.67 2.03
C LEU A 81 13.90 -2.26 2.64
N GLY A 82 14.28 -1.79 3.81
CA GLY A 82 15.40 -2.37 4.57
C GLY A 82 15.19 -3.86 4.88
N THR A 83 13.98 -4.29 5.23
CA THR A 83 13.69 -5.73 5.41
C THR A 83 13.75 -6.50 4.10
N LEU A 84 13.26 -5.92 2.99
CA LEU A 84 13.37 -6.51 1.66
C LEU A 84 14.83 -6.68 1.24
N LEU A 85 15.66 -5.64 1.37
CA LEU A 85 17.08 -5.68 1.01
C LEU A 85 17.84 -6.71 1.84
N LYS A 86 17.51 -6.84 3.13
CA LYS A 86 18.21 -7.74 4.05
C LYS A 86 17.80 -9.20 3.89
N PHE A 87 16.52 -9.48 3.70
CA PHE A 87 15.97 -10.84 3.76
C PHE A 87 15.34 -11.30 2.44
N GLY A 88 15.06 -10.38 1.51
CA GLY A 88 14.26 -10.68 0.32
C GLY A 88 14.94 -11.62 -0.65
N ARG A 89 16.26 -11.54 -0.82
CA ARG A 89 17.01 -12.38 -1.75
C ARG A 89 16.81 -13.88 -1.51
N GLU A 90 16.77 -14.28 -0.24
CA GLU A 90 16.62 -15.69 0.14
C GLU A 90 15.19 -16.22 0.01
N ASP A 91 14.21 -15.32 -0.07
CA ASP A 91 12.79 -15.68 -0.16
C ASP A 91 12.35 -16.08 -1.59
N TYR A 92 13.18 -15.78 -2.60
CA TYR A 92 12.94 -16.19 -3.98
C TYR A 92 13.59 -17.54 -4.26
N ALA A 93 12.83 -18.47 -4.87
CA ALA A 93 13.33 -19.79 -5.23
C ALA A 93 14.18 -19.74 -6.51
N GLU A 94 13.83 -18.85 -7.43
CA GLU A 94 14.41 -18.76 -8.78
C GLU A 94 15.85 -18.24 -8.72
N PRO A 95 16.84 -19.00 -9.23
CA PRO A 95 18.27 -18.61 -9.20
C PRO A 95 18.52 -17.26 -9.87
N LEU A 96 17.88 -17.00 -11.02
CA LEU A 96 18.05 -15.78 -11.78
C LEU A 96 17.57 -14.55 -11.00
N VAL A 97 16.45 -14.67 -10.27
CA VAL A 97 15.93 -13.57 -9.42
C VAL A 97 16.90 -13.31 -8.27
N ARG A 98 17.50 -14.34 -7.69
CA ARG A 98 18.51 -14.19 -6.63
C ARG A 98 19.78 -13.51 -7.11
N GLU A 99 20.23 -13.84 -8.31
CA GLU A 99 21.42 -13.26 -8.92
C GLU A 99 21.22 -11.77 -9.20
N PHE A 100 20.11 -11.42 -9.82
CA PHE A 100 19.76 -10.04 -10.20
C PHE A 100 18.94 -9.27 -9.16
N PHE A 101 18.86 -9.74 -7.93
CA PHE A 101 17.94 -9.20 -6.91
C PHE A 101 18.11 -7.69 -6.68
N HIS A 102 19.33 -7.20 -6.42
CA HIS A 102 19.59 -5.78 -6.19
C HIS A 102 19.46 -4.94 -7.47
N PRO A 103 20.05 -5.35 -8.62
CA PRO A 103 19.79 -4.68 -9.90
C PRO A 103 18.31 -4.58 -10.25
N LEU A 104 17.51 -5.61 -9.95
CA LEU A 104 16.08 -5.62 -10.20
C LEU A 104 15.37 -4.57 -9.34
N ILE A 105 15.72 -4.43 -8.06
CA ILE A 105 15.14 -3.39 -7.18
C ILE A 105 15.46 -2.00 -7.74
N VAL A 106 16.72 -1.73 -8.10
CA VAL A 106 17.11 -0.44 -8.69
C VAL A 106 16.34 -0.16 -9.98
N PHE A 107 16.24 -1.17 -10.86
CA PHE A 107 15.51 -1.04 -12.11
C PHE A 107 14.02 -0.73 -11.87
N VAL A 108 13.36 -1.42 -10.94
CA VAL A 108 11.95 -1.17 -10.61
C VAL A 108 11.76 0.20 -9.97
N LEU A 109 12.68 0.66 -9.11
CA LEU A 109 12.66 2.03 -8.55
C LEU A 109 12.74 3.09 -9.65
N LEU A 110 13.63 2.92 -10.63
CA LEU A 110 13.77 3.84 -11.77
C LEU A 110 12.50 3.86 -12.64
N LEU A 111 11.93 2.69 -12.95
CA LEU A 111 10.67 2.61 -13.67
C LEU A 111 9.52 3.27 -12.90
N ALA A 112 9.44 3.03 -11.59
CA ALA A 112 8.45 3.66 -10.73
C ALA A 112 8.62 5.18 -10.72
N ALA A 113 9.86 5.70 -10.68
CA ALA A 113 10.12 7.13 -10.72
C ALA A 113 9.61 7.76 -12.03
N VAL A 114 9.93 7.15 -13.16
CA VAL A 114 9.41 7.61 -14.46
C VAL A 114 7.89 7.55 -14.49
N ALA A 115 7.28 6.44 -14.04
CA ALA A 115 5.83 6.24 -14.07
C ALA A 115 5.10 7.25 -13.17
N VAL A 116 5.52 7.39 -11.91
CA VAL A 116 4.83 8.29 -10.95
C VAL A 116 4.97 9.76 -11.35
N VAL A 117 6.18 10.19 -11.73
CA VAL A 117 6.41 11.60 -12.12
C VAL A 117 5.66 11.94 -13.41
N SER A 118 5.73 11.09 -14.43
CA SER A 118 5.03 11.33 -15.69
C SER A 118 3.51 11.26 -15.52
N PHE A 119 3.00 10.31 -14.70
CA PHE A 119 1.57 10.22 -14.38
C PHE A 119 1.06 11.49 -13.69
N ARG A 120 1.77 11.95 -12.64
CA ARG A 120 1.41 13.17 -11.93
C ARG A 120 1.33 14.38 -12.88
N ALA A 121 2.30 14.52 -13.78
CA ALA A 121 2.33 15.61 -14.74
C ALA A 121 1.21 15.50 -15.79
N ALA A 122 1.02 14.32 -16.38
CA ALA A 122 0.05 14.08 -17.45
C ALA A 122 -1.41 14.21 -16.99
N PHE A 123 -1.72 13.73 -15.78
CA PHE A 123 -3.09 13.71 -15.25
C PHE A 123 -3.37 14.84 -14.25
N GLN A 124 -2.43 15.78 -14.06
CA GLN A 124 -2.58 16.89 -13.10
C GLN A 124 -2.94 16.40 -11.68
N ASP A 125 -2.40 15.23 -11.30
CA ASP A 125 -2.69 14.59 -10.02
C ASP A 125 -1.88 15.23 -8.88
N ILE A 126 -2.17 16.50 -8.60
CA ILE A 126 -1.40 17.37 -7.69
C ILE A 126 -1.39 16.79 -6.26
N PHE A 127 -2.51 16.23 -5.83
CA PHE A 127 -2.68 15.66 -4.48
C PHE A 127 -2.45 14.15 -4.40
N GLY A 128 -2.21 13.51 -5.52
CA GLY A 128 -1.92 12.08 -5.57
C GLY A 128 -3.12 11.15 -5.43
N GLY A 129 -4.37 11.63 -5.47
CA GLY A 129 -5.54 10.81 -5.22
C GLY A 129 -5.75 9.69 -6.24
N ILE A 130 -5.53 9.97 -7.52
CA ILE A 130 -5.68 8.98 -8.59
C ILE A 130 -4.52 7.99 -8.55
N SER A 131 -3.28 8.49 -8.45
CA SER A 131 -2.09 7.64 -8.39
C SER A 131 -2.02 6.82 -7.10
N ALA A 132 -2.49 7.35 -5.95
CA ALA A 132 -2.65 6.57 -4.72
C ALA A 132 -3.60 5.38 -4.94
N THR A 133 -4.73 5.58 -5.61
CA THR A 133 -5.66 4.48 -5.93
C THR A 133 -4.99 3.42 -6.81
N LEU A 134 -4.14 3.82 -7.77
CA LEU A 134 -3.37 2.88 -8.60
C LEU A 134 -2.33 2.11 -7.79
N THR A 135 -1.56 2.79 -6.93
CA THR A 135 -0.55 2.13 -6.08
C THR A 135 -1.20 1.15 -5.10
N THR A 136 -2.34 1.53 -4.53
CA THR A 136 -3.13 0.68 -3.65
C THR A 136 -3.69 -0.55 -4.40
N LEU A 137 -4.21 -0.37 -5.61
CA LEU A 137 -4.68 -1.49 -6.45
C LEU A 137 -3.54 -2.46 -6.75
N LEU A 138 -2.36 -1.95 -7.08
CA LEU A 138 -1.17 -2.76 -7.32
C LEU A 138 -0.78 -3.56 -6.07
N LEU A 139 -0.72 -2.91 -4.90
CA LEU A 139 -0.39 -3.56 -3.62
C LEU A 139 -1.43 -4.62 -3.27
N SER A 140 -2.72 -4.26 -3.31
CA SER A 140 -3.82 -5.17 -2.94
C SER A 140 -3.90 -6.39 -3.85
N ALA A 141 -3.57 -6.27 -5.13
CA ALA A 141 -3.48 -7.40 -6.05
C ALA A 141 -2.26 -8.29 -5.78
N GLN A 142 -1.13 -7.70 -5.39
CA GLN A 142 0.11 -8.44 -5.18
C GLN A 142 0.20 -9.13 -3.80
N LEU A 143 -0.51 -8.66 -2.78
CA LEU A 143 -0.52 -9.29 -1.46
C LEU A 143 -1.04 -10.75 -1.49
N PRO A 144 -2.24 -11.04 -2.04
CA PRO A 144 -2.69 -12.43 -2.19
C PRO A 144 -1.79 -13.25 -3.11
N ALA A 145 -1.27 -12.67 -4.19
CA ALA A 145 -0.32 -13.34 -5.10
C ALA A 145 0.96 -13.74 -4.35
N MET A 146 1.48 -12.88 -3.47
CA MET A 146 2.63 -13.19 -2.64
C MET A 146 2.34 -14.35 -1.67
N LEU A 147 1.17 -14.40 -1.03
CA LEU A 147 0.77 -15.52 -0.17
C LEU A 147 0.69 -16.83 -0.94
N VAL A 148 0.08 -16.82 -2.13
CA VAL A 148 -0.02 -18.00 -3.00
C VAL A 148 1.37 -18.49 -3.41
N ARG A 149 2.23 -17.60 -3.88
CA ARG A 149 3.61 -17.93 -4.29
C ARG A 149 4.42 -18.50 -3.13
N ARG A 150 4.38 -17.86 -1.97
CA ARG A 150 5.12 -18.30 -0.78
C ARG A 150 4.55 -19.56 -0.16
N ASN A 151 3.25 -19.77 -0.30
CA ASN A 151 2.49 -20.85 0.35
C ASN A 151 2.73 -20.92 1.87
N ARG A 152 3.03 -19.79 2.50
CA ARG A 152 3.30 -19.61 3.93
C ARG A 152 3.02 -18.17 4.37
N VAL A 153 2.79 -17.96 5.67
CA VAL A 153 2.45 -16.64 6.23
C VAL A 153 3.65 -15.82 6.72
N THR A 154 4.85 -16.15 6.26
CA THR A 154 6.10 -15.46 6.66
C THR A 154 6.05 -14.00 6.22
N GLY A 155 6.42 -13.07 7.10
CA GLY A 155 6.38 -11.64 6.86
C GLY A 155 4.98 -11.03 6.89
N GLN A 156 3.92 -11.84 7.16
CA GLN A 156 2.52 -11.43 7.13
C GLN A 156 1.81 -11.66 8.47
N SER A 157 0.73 -10.92 8.71
CA SER A 157 -0.17 -11.13 9.84
C SER A 157 -1.61 -10.84 9.48
N LEU A 158 -2.56 -11.37 10.27
CA LEU A 158 -3.98 -11.07 10.12
C LEU A 158 -4.24 -9.56 10.27
N TYR A 159 -3.54 -8.93 11.20
CA TYR A 159 -3.68 -7.50 11.48
C TYR A 159 -3.21 -6.62 10.32
N ILE A 160 -2.17 -7.02 9.59
CA ILE A 160 -1.77 -6.34 8.35
C ILE A 160 -2.96 -6.32 7.39
N GLY A 161 -3.60 -7.47 7.13
CA GLY A 161 -4.74 -7.53 6.22
C GLY A 161 -5.95 -6.74 6.69
N ILE A 162 -6.26 -6.75 7.99
CA ILE A 162 -7.35 -5.96 8.57
C ILE A 162 -7.08 -4.46 8.41
N PHE A 163 -5.88 -4.00 8.75
CA PHE A 163 -5.54 -2.58 8.66
C PHE A 163 -5.40 -2.11 7.21
N VAL A 164 -4.93 -2.95 6.27
CA VAL A 164 -4.98 -2.65 4.83
C VAL A 164 -6.42 -2.43 4.40
N LEU A 165 -7.34 -3.36 4.72
CA LEU A 165 -8.75 -3.24 4.35
C LEU A 165 -9.38 -1.96 4.92
N LEU A 166 -9.14 -1.65 6.20
CA LEU A 166 -9.68 -0.44 6.84
C LEU A 166 -9.06 0.84 6.27
N GLY A 167 -7.76 0.83 6.00
CA GLY A 167 -7.04 1.94 5.38
C GLY A 167 -7.54 2.23 3.96
N ASP A 168 -7.82 1.20 3.18
CA ASP A 168 -8.34 1.32 1.81
C ASP A 168 -9.78 1.83 1.80
N LEU A 169 -10.63 1.38 2.73
CA LEU A 169 -11.97 1.93 2.91
C LEU A 169 -11.93 3.42 3.27
N ALA A 170 -11.00 3.82 4.15
CA ALA A 170 -10.79 5.22 4.48
C ALA A 170 -10.28 6.02 3.26
N GLY A 171 -9.32 5.48 2.50
CA GLY A 171 -8.81 6.09 1.26
C GLY A 171 -9.90 6.27 0.20
N TRP A 172 -10.76 5.27 0.04
CA TRP A 172 -11.93 5.36 -0.85
C TRP A 172 -12.86 6.51 -0.44
N ALA A 173 -13.21 6.60 0.84
CA ALA A 173 -14.02 7.71 1.37
C ALA A 173 -13.30 9.06 1.22
N MET A 174 -11.97 9.15 1.39
CA MET A 174 -11.18 10.36 1.15
C MET A 174 -11.27 10.84 -0.29
N ASN A 175 -11.23 9.94 -1.29
CA ASN A 175 -11.41 10.31 -2.69
C ASN A 175 -12.80 10.93 -2.95
N HIS A 176 -13.85 10.42 -2.31
CA HIS A 176 -15.18 11.02 -2.40
C HIS A 176 -15.24 12.39 -1.74
N ILE A 177 -14.61 12.58 -0.58
CA ILE A 177 -14.50 13.88 0.09
C ILE A 177 -13.75 14.87 -0.82
N ALA A 178 -12.60 14.47 -1.35
CA ALA A 178 -11.79 15.31 -2.23
C ALA A 178 -12.56 15.71 -3.50
N HIS A 179 -13.26 14.77 -4.12
CA HIS A 179 -14.10 15.04 -5.29
C HIS A 179 -15.22 16.06 -4.99
N ALA A 180 -15.86 15.95 -3.83
CA ALA A 180 -16.96 16.83 -3.45
C ALA A 180 -16.50 18.24 -3.04
N VAL A 181 -15.29 18.39 -2.47
CA VAL A 181 -14.83 19.62 -1.82
C VAL A 181 -13.80 20.40 -2.63
N SER A 182 -12.84 19.71 -3.25
CA SER A 182 -11.65 20.38 -3.79
C SER A 182 -11.18 19.89 -5.17
N GLN A 183 -11.59 18.70 -5.59
CA GLN A 183 -11.08 18.06 -6.81
C GLN A 183 -12.21 17.42 -7.64
N PRO A 184 -13.11 18.21 -8.24
CA PRO A 184 -14.25 17.68 -9.01
C PRO A 184 -13.82 16.86 -10.24
N ASN A 185 -12.58 17.00 -10.68
CA ASN A 185 -12.02 16.28 -11.84
C ASN A 185 -11.57 14.85 -11.50
N ILE A 186 -11.61 14.41 -10.23
CA ILE A 186 -11.35 13.01 -9.89
C ILE A 186 -12.35 12.13 -10.63
N PRO A 187 -11.90 11.12 -11.42
CA PRO A 187 -12.79 10.23 -12.18
C PRO A 187 -13.46 9.23 -11.23
N ILE A 188 -14.48 9.69 -10.50
CA ILE A 188 -15.07 8.97 -9.37
C ILE A 188 -15.63 7.59 -9.76
N LEU A 189 -16.14 7.44 -10.98
CA LEU A 189 -16.62 6.15 -11.47
C LEU A 189 -15.46 5.13 -11.54
N TRP A 190 -14.32 5.56 -12.09
CA TRP A 190 -13.12 4.72 -12.16
C TRP A 190 -12.57 4.44 -10.76
N VAL A 191 -12.51 5.44 -9.88
CA VAL A 191 -12.08 5.28 -8.48
C VAL A 191 -12.95 4.24 -7.78
N ASN A 192 -14.27 4.28 -7.96
CA ASN A 192 -15.18 3.30 -7.38
C ASN A 192 -14.93 1.89 -7.92
N ALA A 193 -14.76 1.74 -9.22
CA ALA A 193 -14.46 0.44 -9.82
C ALA A 193 -13.12 -0.13 -9.31
N ALA A 194 -12.08 0.71 -9.24
CA ALA A 194 -10.77 0.32 -8.69
C ALA A 194 -10.88 -0.11 -7.22
N ASN A 195 -11.61 0.65 -6.40
CA ASN A 195 -11.76 0.32 -4.98
C ASN A 195 -12.59 -0.96 -4.75
N VAL A 196 -13.57 -1.27 -5.58
CA VAL A 196 -14.26 -2.58 -5.54
C VAL A 196 -13.24 -3.71 -5.78
N CYS A 197 -12.34 -3.57 -6.76
CA CYS A 197 -11.28 -4.54 -7.01
C CYS A 197 -10.29 -4.63 -5.82
N ILE A 198 -9.89 -3.49 -5.24
CA ILE A 198 -9.02 -3.42 -4.07
C ILE A 198 -9.64 -4.20 -2.90
N ILE A 199 -10.89 -3.93 -2.56
CA ILE A 199 -11.60 -4.62 -1.47
C ILE A 199 -11.72 -6.12 -1.74
N ALA A 200 -12.04 -6.52 -2.98
CA ALA A 200 -12.08 -7.93 -3.35
C ALA A 200 -10.71 -8.63 -3.15
N CYS A 201 -9.60 -7.98 -3.54
CA CYS A 201 -8.25 -8.48 -3.31
C CYS A 201 -7.90 -8.58 -1.81
N ASN A 202 -8.31 -7.60 -1.01
CA ASN A 202 -8.07 -7.60 0.45
C ASN A 202 -8.85 -8.72 1.15
N VAL A 203 -10.11 -8.95 0.75
CA VAL A 203 -10.91 -10.08 1.24
C VAL A 203 -10.27 -11.41 0.84
N LEU A 204 -9.81 -11.53 -0.41
CA LEU A 204 -9.09 -12.72 -0.87
C LEU A 204 -7.80 -12.94 -0.06
N TYR A 205 -7.02 -11.87 0.20
CA TYR A 205 -5.83 -11.97 1.05
C TYR A 205 -6.17 -12.51 2.44
N LEU A 206 -7.20 -11.97 3.11
CA LEU A 206 -7.62 -12.42 4.44
C LEU A 206 -8.08 -13.88 4.43
N ALA A 207 -8.83 -14.29 3.41
CA ALA A 207 -9.28 -15.67 3.25
C ALA A 207 -8.10 -16.64 3.03
N LEU A 208 -7.15 -16.29 2.17
CA LEU A 208 -5.93 -17.09 1.92
C LEU A 208 -5.05 -17.16 3.16
N TYR A 209 -4.83 -16.02 3.84
CA TYR A 209 -4.06 -15.97 5.07
C TYR A 209 -4.66 -16.90 6.14
N TRP A 210 -5.97 -16.81 6.36
CA TRP A 210 -6.68 -17.65 7.30
C TRP A 210 -6.59 -19.14 6.95
N ARG A 211 -6.77 -19.48 5.67
CA ARG A 211 -6.66 -20.85 5.18
C ARG A 211 -5.26 -21.43 5.41
N ILE A 212 -4.21 -20.68 5.11
CA ILE A 212 -2.82 -21.12 5.33
C ILE A 212 -2.56 -21.31 6.83
N CYS A 213 -2.98 -20.36 7.68
CA CYS A 213 -2.84 -20.48 9.13
C CYS A 213 -3.51 -21.75 9.67
N ARG A 214 -4.74 -22.05 9.21
CA ARG A 214 -5.45 -23.27 9.63
C ARG A 214 -4.75 -24.55 9.19
N ARG A 215 -4.22 -24.57 7.96
CA ARG A 215 -3.46 -25.71 7.43
C ARG A 215 -2.19 -25.96 8.25
N ASP A 216 -1.48 -24.89 8.59
CA ASP A 216 -0.18 -24.96 9.26
C ASP A 216 -0.28 -24.99 10.79
N GLY A 217 -1.50 -25.07 11.36
CA GLY A 217 -1.73 -25.08 12.81
C GLY A 217 -1.35 -23.77 13.52
N VAL A 218 -1.26 -22.66 12.78
CA VAL A 218 -0.89 -21.34 13.31
C VAL A 218 -2.15 -20.60 13.76
N ASN A 219 -2.14 -20.07 14.99
CA ASN A 219 -3.24 -19.21 15.42
C ASN A 219 -3.07 -17.80 14.81
N PRO A 220 -3.98 -17.39 13.90
CA PRO A 220 -3.87 -16.12 13.20
C PRO A 220 -3.92 -14.90 14.14
N TRP A 221 -4.67 -14.98 15.24
CA TRP A 221 -4.83 -13.90 16.22
C TRP A 221 -3.62 -13.69 17.12
N ARG A 222 -2.77 -14.70 17.30
CA ARG A 222 -1.55 -14.63 18.12
C ARG A 222 -0.32 -14.22 17.31
N ARG A 223 -0.49 -14.02 16.01
CA ARG A 223 0.59 -13.65 15.10
C ARG A 223 0.55 -12.14 14.83
N LEU A 224 1.00 -11.37 15.81
CA LEU A 224 1.17 -9.93 15.70
C LEU A 224 2.45 -9.61 14.98
#